data_8035efb4d3f7fc04f0b3114a6c51bf07
#
_entry.id   8035efb4d3f7fc04f0b3114a6c51bf07
#
_cell.length_a   1.000
_cell.length_b   1.000
_cell.length_c   1.000
_cell.angle_alpha   90.00
_cell.angle_beta   90.00
_cell.angle_gamma   90.00
#
_symmetry.space_group_name_H-M   'P 1'
#
loop_
_entity.id
_entity.type
_entity.pdbx_description
1 polymer ?
#
loop_
_entity_poly.entity_id
_entity_poly.type
_entity_poly.pdbx_seq_one_letter_code
_entity_poly.pdbx_strand_id
1 'polypeptide(L)'
;MAPLAVDPAALDSAGGAVVAAGAGLGAVISSLTAALAGCAGMAGDDPAGAVFGRSYDGSAAALVQAMSVARNGLCNLGDGVRMSAHNYSLAEAMSDVAGRAAPLPAPPPSGCVGVGAPPSAVGGGGGAPKGWGWVAPYIGMIWPNGDSTKLRAAAVAWRSAGT
;
A
#
# COMPACT_ATOMS: atom_id res chain seq x y z
N MET A 1 26.80 14.10 -34.58
CA MET A 1 26.14 13.43 -33.45
C MET A 1 26.54 14.14 -32.19
N ALA A 2 25.61 14.59 -31.38
CA ALA A 2 25.93 15.14 -30.04
C ALA A 2 26.44 13.96 -29.18
N PRO A 3 27.51 14.14 -28.38
CA PRO A 3 27.96 13.10 -27.46
C PRO A 3 26.84 12.84 -26.41
N LEU A 4 26.61 11.57 -26.10
CA LEU A 4 25.74 11.18 -25.01
C LEU A 4 26.48 11.51 -23.69
N ALA A 5 26.00 12.51 -22.96
CA ALA A 5 26.52 12.87 -21.65
C ALA A 5 25.55 12.42 -20.58
N VAL A 6 26.04 11.66 -19.59
CA VAL A 6 25.29 11.24 -18.41
C VAL A 6 25.86 11.97 -17.20
N ASP A 7 25.01 12.53 -16.38
CA ASP A 7 25.38 13.08 -15.07
C ASP A 7 25.07 12.04 -13.98
N PRO A 8 26.08 11.33 -13.44
CA PRO A 8 25.86 10.29 -12.44
C PRO A 8 25.23 10.83 -11.16
N ALA A 9 25.55 12.06 -10.75
CA ALA A 9 25.00 12.64 -9.53
C ALA A 9 23.51 12.98 -9.69
N ALA A 10 23.10 13.52 -10.83
CA ALA A 10 21.71 13.76 -11.16
C ALA A 10 20.92 12.43 -11.24
N LEU A 11 21.53 11.39 -11.81
CA LEU A 11 20.91 10.07 -11.92
C LEU A 11 20.72 9.42 -10.53
N ASP A 12 21.72 9.49 -9.63
CA ASP A 12 21.60 9.00 -8.25
C ASP A 12 20.50 9.74 -7.48
N SER A 13 20.43 11.06 -7.64
CA SER A 13 19.38 11.88 -7.02
C SER A 13 17.99 11.50 -7.52
N ALA A 14 17.83 11.28 -8.83
CA ALA A 14 16.57 10.84 -9.43
C ALA A 14 16.16 9.46 -8.91
N GLY A 15 17.10 8.52 -8.83
CA GLY A 15 16.86 7.19 -8.25
C GLY A 15 16.45 7.26 -6.78
N GLY A 16 17.08 8.14 -6.00
CA GLY A 16 16.73 8.44 -4.62
C GLY A 16 15.30 8.96 -4.45
N ALA A 17 14.87 9.85 -5.36
CA ALA A 17 13.50 10.35 -5.37
C ALA A 17 12.46 9.24 -5.64
N VAL A 18 12.79 8.29 -6.53
CA VAL A 18 11.92 7.13 -6.81
C VAL A 18 11.82 6.21 -5.59
N VAL A 19 12.94 5.93 -4.90
CA VAL A 19 12.93 5.18 -3.63
C VAL A 19 12.07 5.89 -2.58
N ALA A 20 12.20 7.19 -2.44
CA ALA A 20 11.41 7.99 -1.50
C ALA A 20 9.90 7.92 -1.82
N ALA A 21 9.52 7.94 -3.10
CA ALA A 21 8.12 7.74 -3.51
C ALA A 21 7.62 6.33 -3.11
N GLY A 22 8.45 5.30 -3.27
CA GLY A 22 8.14 3.94 -2.80
C GLY A 22 7.96 3.87 -1.29
N ALA A 23 8.81 4.52 -0.51
CA ALA A 23 8.69 4.62 0.94
C ALA A 23 7.41 5.36 1.35
N GLY A 24 7.07 6.47 0.68
CA GLY A 24 5.83 7.21 0.89
C GLY A 24 4.59 6.34 0.68
N LEU A 25 4.54 5.58 -0.43
CA LEU A 25 3.45 4.63 -0.67
C LEU A 25 3.38 3.57 0.45
N GLY A 26 4.53 3.09 0.93
CA GLY A 26 4.58 2.17 2.08
C GLY A 26 3.95 2.74 3.34
N ALA A 27 4.18 4.02 3.64
CA ALA A 27 3.57 4.71 4.76
C ALA A 27 2.04 4.81 4.61
N VAL A 28 1.56 5.13 3.41
CA VAL A 28 0.12 5.16 3.10
C VAL A 28 -0.52 3.80 3.33
N ILE A 29 0.07 2.70 2.82
CA ILE A 29 -0.45 1.35 3.01
C ILE A 29 -0.50 0.99 4.50
N SER A 30 0.55 1.29 5.24
CA SER A 30 0.63 1.00 6.69
C SER A 30 -0.43 1.77 7.48
N SER A 31 -0.63 3.04 7.18
CA SER A 31 -1.68 3.88 7.79
C SER A 31 -3.07 3.36 7.47
N LEU A 32 -3.32 2.99 6.21
CA LEU A 32 -4.59 2.41 5.76
C LEU A 32 -4.89 1.10 6.49
N THR A 33 -3.94 0.15 6.51
CA THR A 33 -4.15 -1.15 7.17
C THR A 33 -4.34 -1.01 8.68
N ALA A 34 -3.64 -0.08 9.32
CA ALA A 34 -3.84 0.25 10.74
C ALA A 34 -5.24 0.84 11.01
N ALA A 35 -5.72 1.74 10.15
CA ALA A 35 -7.07 2.29 10.28
C ALA A 35 -8.15 1.21 10.07
N LEU A 36 -7.97 0.33 9.08
CA LEU A 36 -8.88 -0.78 8.80
C LEU A 36 -8.89 -1.84 9.91
N ALA A 37 -7.81 -2.00 10.68
CA ALA A 37 -7.78 -2.91 11.82
C ALA A 37 -8.88 -2.60 12.85
N GLY A 38 -9.19 -1.31 13.06
CA GLY A 38 -10.31 -0.88 13.90
C GLY A 38 -11.71 -1.16 13.32
N CYS A 39 -11.79 -1.50 12.03
CA CYS A 39 -13.05 -1.73 11.32
C CYS A 39 -13.38 -3.22 11.15
N ALA A 40 -12.60 -4.13 11.75
CA ALA A 40 -12.85 -5.58 11.68
C ALA A 40 -14.32 -5.91 12.06
N GLY A 41 -14.94 -6.81 11.29
CA GLY A 41 -16.32 -7.24 11.52
C GLY A 41 -17.40 -6.17 11.21
N MET A 42 -17.06 -5.12 10.46
CA MET A 42 -17.96 -4.00 10.19
C MET A 42 -19.22 -4.37 9.40
N ALA A 43 -19.15 -5.42 8.60
CA ALA A 43 -20.27 -5.87 7.75
C ALA A 43 -21.31 -6.68 8.53
N GLY A 44 -20.96 -7.21 9.69
CA GLY A 44 -21.78 -8.17 10.41
C GLY A 44 -21.70 -9.58 9.84
N ASP A 45 -22.58 -10.45 10.35
CA ASP A 45 -22.69 -11.87 9.96
C ASP A 45 -24.07 -12.27 9.45
N ASP A 46 -25.01 -11.31 9.34
CA ASP A 46 -26.29 -11.54 8.68
C ASP A 46 -26.08 -11.87 7.19
N PRO A 47 -27.05 -12.53 6.51
CA PRO A 47 -26.86 -12.96 5.12
C PRO A 47 -26.42 -11.88 4.15
N ALA A 48 -26.91 -10.65 4.29
CA ALA A 48 -26.55 -9.53 3.43
C ALA A 48 -25.15 -9.00 3.76
N GLY A 49 -24.88 -8.81 5.07
CA GLY A 49 -23.59 -8.37 5.58
C GLY A 49 -22.47 -9.36 5.24
N ALA A 50 -22.74 -10.67 5.34
CA ALA A 50 -21.77 -11.70 4.99
C ALA A 50 -21.45 -11.74 3.48
N VAL A 51 -22.42 -11.47 2.61
CA VAL A 51 -22.17 -11.36 1.16
C VAL A 51 -21.34 -10.12 0.84
N PHE A 52 -21.75 -8.97 1.37
CA PHE A 52 -21.01 -7.71 1.23
C PHE A 52 -19.58 -7.84 1.76
N GLY A 53 -19.42 -8.36 2.99
CA GLY A 53 -18.13 -8.50 3.66
C GLY A 53 -17.15 -9.37 2.87
N ARG A 54 -17.58 -10.51 2.35
CA ARG A 54 -16.73 -11.36 1.48
C ARG A 54 -16.29 -10.65 0.20
N SER A 55 -17.21 -9.92 -0.45
CA SER A 55 -16.88 -9.16 -1.66
C SER A 55 -15.90 -8.03 -1.36
N TYR A 56 -16.12 -7.31 -0.25
CA TYR A 56 -15.21 -6.27 0.23
C TYR A 56 -13.83 -6.84 0.56
N ASP A 57 -13.76 -7.94 1.33
CA ASP A 57 -12.49 -8.57 1.74
C ASP A 57 -11.64 -8.95 0.52
N GLY A 58 -12.25 -9.56 -0.50
CA GLY A 58 -11.55 -9.89 -1.73
C GLY A 58 -11.00 -8.67 -2.46
N SER A 59 -11.81 -7.61 -2.57
CA SER A 59 -11.41 -6.37 -3.23
C SER A 59 -10.34 -5.61 -2.45
N ALA A 60 -10.49 -5.51 -1.13
CA ALA A 60 -9.54 -4.85 -0.25
C ALA A 60 -8.18 -5.55 -0.24
N ALA A 61 -8.16 -6.88 -0.15
CA ALA A 61 -6.94 -7.67 -0.21
C ALA A 61 -6.23 -7.50 -1.56
N ALA A 62 -6.96 -7.57 -2.68
CA ALA A 62 -6.39 -7.39 -4.01
C ALA A 62 -5.79 -5.99 -4.20
N LEU A 63 -6.47 -4.94 -3.70
CA LEU A 63 -5.96 -3.56 -3.80
C LEU A 63 -4.71 -3.34 -2.95
N VAL A 64 -4.70 -3.80 -1.69
CA VAL A 64 -3.51 -3.69 -0.83
C VAL A 64 -2.33 -4.47 -1.42
N GLN A 65 -2.59 -5.64 -2.00
CA GLN A 65 -1.57 -6.41 -2.71
C GLN A 65 -1.03 -5.64 -3.92
N ALA A 66 -1.89 -5.04 -4.75
CA ALA A 66 -1.45 -4.25 -5.90
C ALA A 66 -0.61 -3.04 -5.49
N MET A 67 -1.02 -2.32 -4.43
CA MET A 67 -0.24 -1.21 -3.86
C MET A 67 1.13 -1.69 -3.36
N SER A 68 1.20 -2.85 -2.73
CA SER A 68 2.46 -3.43 -2.23
C SER A 68 3.40 -3.81 -3.38
N VAL A 69 2.85 -4.36 -4.48
CA VAL A 69 3.62 -4.66 -5.70
C VAL A 69 4.15 -3.36 -6.34
N ALA A 70 3.31 -2.33 -6.44
CA ALA A 70 3.72 -1.03 -6.98
C ALA A 70 4.83 -0.39 -6.13
N ARG A 71 4.69 -0.42 -4.80
CA ARG A 71 5.74 0.04 -3.87
C ARG A 71 7.07 -0.67 -4.10
N ASN A 72 7.06 -2.00 -4.16
CA ASN A 72 8.28 -2.78 -4.37
C ASN A 72 8.88 -2.50 -5.76
N GLY A 73 8.04 -2.30 -6.77
CA GLY A 73 8.47 -1.88 -8.10
C GLY A 73 9.21 -0.54 -8.09
N LEU A 74 8.68 0.47 -7.38
CA LEU A 74 9.33 1.78 -7.21
C LEU A 74 10.69 1.64 -6.51
N CYS A 75 10.76 0.89 -5.42
CA CYS A 75 12.01 0.68 -4.70
C CYS A 75 13.07 0.00 -5.57
N ASN A 76 12.71 -1.08 -6.25
CA ASN A 76 13.62 -1.80 -7.13
C ASN A 76 14.09 -0.94 -8.30
N LEU A 77 13.18 -0.15 -8.88
CA LEU A 77 13.52 0.79 -9.95
C LEU A 77 14.51 1.85 -9.46
N GLY A 78 14.23 2.46 -8.32
CA GLY A 78 15.10 3.47 -7.74
C GLY A 78 16.49 2.92 -7.38
N ASP A 79 16.55 1.72 -6.79
CA ASP A 79 17.82 1.04 -6.52
C ASP A 79 18.60 0.74 -7.80
N GLY A 80 17.93 0.29 -8.87
CA GLY A 80 18.53 0.05 -10.18
C GLY A 80 19.10 1.32 -10.82
N VAL A 81 18.36 2.44 -10.72
CA VAL A 81 18.81 3.75 -11.23
C VAL A 81 20.04 4.24 -10.46
N ARG A 82 20.05 4.14 -9.14
CA ARG A 82 21.19 4.51 -8.30
C ARG A 82 22.42 3.64 -8.54
N MET A 83 22.22 2.32 -8.73
CA MET A 83 23.30 1.42 -9.09
C MET A 83 23.87 1.75 -10.48
N SER A 84 23.03 2.16 -11.41
CA SER A 84 23.48 2.64 -12.73
C SER A 84 24.33 3.91 -12.60
N ALA A 85 23.93 4.84 -11.74
CA ALA A 85 24.70 6.06 -11.46
C ALA A 85 26.09 5.73 -10.91
N HIS A 86 26.14 4.80 -9.92
CA HIS A 86 27.42 4.29 -9.40
C HIS A 86 28.31 3.70 -10.52
N ASN A 87 27.76 2.84 -11.36
CA ASN A 87 28.51 2.18 -12.44
C ASN A 87 29.03 3.19 -13.46
N TYR A 88 28.23 4.22 -13.83
CA TYR A 88 28.69 5.29 -14.73
C TYR A 88 29.82 6.10 -14.08
N SER A 89 29.70 6.51 -12.83
CA SER A 89 30.73 7.26 -12.12
C SER A 89 32.02 6.45 -11.95
N LEU A 90 31.92 5.15 -11.73
CA LEU A 90 33.06 4.23 -11.66
C LEU A 90 33.78 4.13 -13.01
N ALA A 91 33.03 3.99 -14.11
CA ALA A 91 33.61 3.96 -15.46
C ALA A 91 34.32 5.28 -15.81
N GLU A 92 33.75 6.43 -15.42
CA GLU A 92 34.40 7.74 -15.58
C GLU A 92 35.70 7.83 -14.78
N ALA A 93 35.67 7.41 -13.50
CA ALA A 93 36.87 7.41 -12.65
C ALA A 93 37.97 6.49 -13.20
N MET A 94 37.60 5.32 -13.72
CA MET A 94 38.58 4.38 -14.34
C MET A 94 39.14 4.92 -15.66
N SER A 95 38.45 5.80 -16.35
CA SER A 95 38.85 6.44 -17.59
C SER A 95 39.62 7.72 -17.39
N ASP A 96 39.64 8.28 -16.19
CA ASP A 96 40.38 9.52 -15.87
C ASP A 96 41.86 9.26 -15.67
N VAL A 97 42.63 9.50 -16.75
CA VAL A 97 44.10 9.35 -16.75
C VAL A 97 44.77 10.25 -15.70
N ALA A 98 44.14 11.35 -15.30
CA ALA A 98 44.67 12.27 -14.32
C ALA A 98 44.36 11.86 -12.86
N GLY A 99 43.52 10.84 -12.66
CA GLY A 99 43.19 10.29 -11.34
C GLY A 99 42.47 11.23 -10.41
N ARG A 100 41.73 12.22 -10.95
CA ARG A 100 41.01 13.26 -10.17
C ARG A 100 39.55 12.92 -9.93
N ALA A 101 38.96 12.03 -10.74
CA ALA A 101 37.57 11.63 -10.60
C ALA A 101 37.44 10.57 -9.50
N ALA A 102 36.57 10.82 -8.51
CA ALA A 102 36.20 9.84 -7.49
C ALA A 102 34.82 9.26 -7.82
N PRO A 103 34.67 7.91 -7.82
CA PRO A 103 33.38 7.31 -8.08
C PRO A 103 32.38 7.56 -6.94
N LEU A 104 31.10 7.64 -7.26
CA LEU A 104 30.02 7.63 -6.27
C LEU A 104 30.08 6.31 -5.47
N PRO A 105 29.75 6.33 -4.17
CA PRO A 105 29.65 5.08 -3.40
C PRO A 105 28.52 4.19 -3.92
N ALA A 106 28.68 2.87 -3.80
CA ALA A 106 27.63 1.93 -4.13
C ALA A 106 26.40 2.17 -3.20
N PRO A 107 25.21 2.37 -3.73
CA PRO A 107 24.05 2.63 -2.90
C PRO A 107 23.65 1.38 -2.13
N PRO A 108 23.25 1.52 -0.84
CA PRO A 108 22.64 0.41 -0.12
C PRO A 108 21.24 0.11 -0.71
N PRO A 109 20.76 -1.15 -0.64
CA PRO A 109 19.41 -1.50 -1.06
C PRO A 109 18.35 -0.77 -0.20
N SER A 110 17.23 -0.41 -0.80
CA SER A 110 16.18 0.40 -0.16
C SER A 110 15.43 -0.28 0.98
N GLY A 111 15.57 -1.59 1.16
CA GLY A 111 14.97 -2.34 2.29
C GLY A 111 13.44 -2.29 2.34
N CYS A 112 12.77 -2.18 1.19
CA CYS A 112 11.31 -2.16 1.12
C CYS A 112 10.72 -3.50 1.54
N VAL A 113 10.07 -3.57 2.71
CA VAL A 113 9.46 -4.78 3.29
C VAL A 113 7.97 -4.86 2.95
N GLY A 114 7.43 -6.06 2.80
CA GLY A 114 6.01 -6.30 2.52
C GLY A 114 5.08 -5.77 3.62
N VAL A 115 3.83 -5.51 3.28
CA VAL A 115 2.79 -5.00 4.18
C VAL A 115 1.74 -6.11 4.41
N GLY A 116 1.15 -6.16 5.60
CA GLY A 116 0.15 -7.14 5.99
C GLY A 116 -1.19 -6.93 5.27
N ALA A 117 -1.99 -8.01 5.21
CA ALA A 117 -3.34 -7.97 4.65
C ALA A 117 -4.29 -7.18 5.56
N PRO A 118 -5.35 -6.54 5.00
CA PRO A 118 -6.39 -5.91 5.79
C PRO A 118 -7.21 -6.98 6.54
N PRO A 119 -7.82 -6.63 7.68
CA PRO A 119 -8.68 -7.56 8.43
C PRO A 119 -9.98 -7.83 7.69
N SER A 120 -10.62 -8.97 8.00
CA SER A 120 -11.94 -9.31 7.45
C SER A 120 -13.02 -8.35 7.93
N ALA A 121 -13.90 -7.97 7.02
CA ALA A 121 -15.09 -7.19 7.31
C ALA A 121 -16.25 -8.04 7.83
N VAL A 122 -16.21 -9.36 7.65
CA VAL A 122 -17.24 -10.30 8.10
C VAL A 122 -17.13 -10.53 9.61
N GLY A 123 -18.27 -10.63 10.29
CA GLY A 123 -18.36 -10.90 11.73
C GLY A 123 -18.65 -9.65 12.57
N GLY A 124 -18.67 -9.82 13.88
CA GLY A 124 -18.79 -8.71 14.84
C GLY A 124 -20.16 -8.05 14.96
N GLY A 125 -21.20 -8.65 14.44
CA GLY A 125 -22.55 -8.07 14.41
C GLY A 125 -23.21 -7.89 15.78
N GLY A 126 -24.00 -6.83 15.92
CA GLY A 126 -24.88 -6.62 17.07
C GLY A 126 -26.09 -7.57 17.05
N GLY A 127 -26.45 -8.13 18.21
CA GLY A 127 -27.66 -8.95 18.32
C GLY A 127 -28.93 -8.15 18.00
N ALA A 128 -29.94 -8.85 17.49
CA ALA A 128 -31.25 -8.25 17.27
C ALA A 128 -31.84 -7.79 18.59
N PRO A 129 -32.60 -6.67 18.59
CA PRO A 129 -33.26 -6.15 19.79
C PRO A 129 -34.24 -7.18 20.34
N LYS A 130 -34.46 -7.10 21.68
CA LYS A 130 -35.45 -7.95 22.34
C LYS A 130 -36.81 -7.78 21.66
N GLY A 131 -37.44 -8.92 21.32
CA GLY A 131 -38.71 -8.94 20.61
C GLY A 131 -38.65 -8.99 19.10
N TRP A 132 -37.48 -8.84 18.49
CA TRP A 132 -37.32 -8.93 17.01
C TRP A 132 -37.85 -10.24 16.46
N GLY A 133 -37.58 -11.37 17.15
CA GLY A 133 -38.03 -12.69 16.73
C GLY A 133 -39.56 -12.84 16.60
N TRP A 134 -40.34 -11.98 17.28
CA TRP A 134 -41.78 -11.95 17.17
C TRP A 134 -42.27 -11.19 15.94
N VAL A 135 -41.51 -10.20 15.49
CA VAL A 135 -41.93 -9.28 14.42
C VAL A 135 -41.37 -9.70 13.07
N ALA A 136 -40.12 -10.22 13.03
CA ALA A 136 -39.41 -10.61 11.81
C ALA A 136 -40.20 -11.54 10.89
N PRO A 137 -40.88 -12.61 11.36
CA PRO A 137 -41.68 -13.49 10.51
C PRO A 137 -42.81 -12.80 9.76
N TYR A 138 -43.35 -11.74 10.32
CA TYR A 138 -44.49 -11.02 9.73
C TYR A 138 -44.08 -9.96 8.72
N ILE A 139 -42.85 -9.45 8.81
CA ILE A 139 -42.37 -8.41 7.91
C ILE A 139 -41.33 -8.94 6.92
N GLY A 140 -40.95 -10.23 7.02
CA GLY A 140 -39.99 -10.86 6.11
C GLY A 140 -38.60 -10.21 6.13
N MET A 141 -38.25 -9.48 7.20
CA MET A 141 -36.99 -8.75 7.28
C MET A 141 -35.93 -9.48 8.11
N ILE A 142 -34.72 -9.43 7.62
CA ILE A 142 -33.51 -9.87 8.33
C ILE A 142 -33.04 -8.69 9.19
N TRP A 143 -32.58 -8.97 10.43
CA TRP A 143 -31.94 -7.93 11.24
C TRP A 143 -30.55 -7.62 10.69
N PRO A 144 -30.32 -6.41 10.15
CA PRO A 144 -28.98 -6.02 9.69
C PRO A 144 -28.11 -5.74 10.93
N ASN A 145 -27.05 -6.52 11.10
CA ASN A 145 -26.20 -6.43 12.27
C ASN A 145 -24.81 -5.80 11.98
N GLY A 146 -24.65 -5.20 10.81
CA GLY A 146 -23.46 -4.44 10.47
C GLY A 146 -23.27 -3.18 11.30
N ASP A 147 -22.02 -2.83 11.58
CA ASP A 147 -21.65 -1.61 12.31
C ASP A 147 -21.48 -0.42 11.38
N SER A 148 -22.48 0.45 11.32
CA SER A 148 -22.48 1.63 10.46
C SER A 148 -21.36 2.63 10.80
N THR A 149 -20.89 2.67 12.05
CA THR A 149 -19.80 3.55 12.48
C THR A 149 -18.49 3.06 11.91
N LYS A 150 -18.21 1.75 12.04
CA LYS A 150 -17.03 1.11 11.44
C LYS A 150 -17.05 1.19 9.92
N LEU A 151 -18.19 1.00 9.27
CA LEU A 151 -18.33 1.15 7.81
C LEU A 151 -17.97 2.56 7.34
N ARG A 152 -18.44 3.60 8.06
CA ARG A 152 -18.06 4.98 7.74
C ARG A 152 -16.59 5.25 8.00
N ALA A 153 -16.02 4.71 9.08
CA ALA A 153 -14.60 4.84 9.38
C ALA A 153 -13.73 4.18 8.30
N ALA A 154 -14.09 2.98 7.84
CA ALA A 154 -13.43 2.32 6.73
C ALA A 154 -13.50 3.15 5.44
N ALA A 155 -14.67 3.72 5.13
CA ALA A 155 -14.82 4.58 3.96
C ALA A 155 -13.94 5.85 4.03
N VAL A 156 -13.78 6.43 5.21
CA VAL A 156 -12.85 7.56 5.43
C VAL A 156 -11.41 7.11 5.24
N ALA A 157 -11.01 5.95 5.80
CA ALA A 157 -9.66 5.42 5.66
C ALA A 157 -9.27 5.22 4.18
N TRP A 158 -10.16 4.63 3.38
CA TRP A 158 -9.93 4.43 1.94
C TRP A 158 -9.82 5.76 1.17
N ARG A 159 -10.67 6.75 1.48
CA ARG A 159 -10.57 8.07 0.84
C ARG A 159 -9.26 8.76 1.16
N SER A 160 -8.83 8.72 2.43
CA SER A 160 -7.56 9.33 2.85
C SER A 160 -6.35 8.67 2.23
N ALA A 161 -6.41 7.38 1.90
CA ALA A 161 -5.34 6.68 1.21
C ALA A 161 -5.29 7.01 -0.30
N GLY A 162 -6.36 7.57 -0.88
CA GLY A 162 -6.45 7.93 -2.30
C GLY A 162 -6.18 9.42 -2.59
N THR A 163 -5.87 10.22 -1.58
CA THR A 163 -5.51 11.65 -1.72
C THR A 163 -4.03 11.87 -1.51
#